data_1c31e5a4016d274c5d8dff66dc3847c4
#
_entry.id   1c31e5a4016d274c5d8dff66dc3847c4
#
_cell.length_a   1.000
_cell.length_b   1.000
_cell.length_c   1.000
_cell.angle_alpha   90.00
_cell.angle_beta   90.00
_cell.angle_gamma   90.00
#
_symmetry.space_group_name_H-M   'P 1'
#
loop_
_entity.id
_entity.type
_entity.pdbx_description
1 polymer ?
#
loop_
_entity_poly.entity_id
_entity_poly.type
_entity_poly.pdbx_seq_one_letter_code
_entity_poly.pdbx_strand_id
1 'polypeptide(L)'
;MWFFEGWDNIKCELADFPIHYMPVRDLDSRLDYYTPVIIANNNTLENKPEMVKKFLAATEKGYEYAIENPDESAEILLKYTPDSSPELLQKSQEYLADKYMEDTDQWGVMKDEVWDNYTDFMVEYGVIDKAIPAADCYTNEFLPEK
;
A
#
# COMPACT_ATOMS: atom_id res chain seq x y z
N MET A 1 -4.20 0.25 -20.12
CA MET A 1 -4.83 1.05 -19.05
C MET A 1 -4.24 0.58 -17.72
N TRP A 2 -4.00 1.45 -16.77
CA TRP A 2 -3.50 1.12 -15.45
C TRP A 2 -4.65 0.70 -14.53
N PHE A 3 -4.52 -0.44 -13.86
CA PHE A 3 -5.51 -1.01 -12.95
C PHE A 3 -4.85 -1.40 -11.63
N PHE A 4 -5.62 -1.33 -10.55
CA PHE A 4 -5.26 -1.93 -9.26
C PHE A 4 -5.94 -3.30 -9.13
N GLU A 5 -5.14 -4.35 -8.88
CA GLU A 5 -5.62 -5.73 -8.80
C GLU A 5 -6.74 -5.89 -7.77
N GLY A 6 -6.51 -5.40 -6.56
CA GLY A 6 -7.47 -5.47 -5.45
C GLY A 6 -8.73 -4.62 -5.62
N TRP A 7 -8.90 -3.91 -6.74
CA TRP A 7 -10.07 -3.07 -6.98
C TRP A 7 -10.61 -3.19 -8.40
N ASP A 8 -9.84 -2.77 -9.39
CA ASP A 8 -10.33 -2.69 -10.77
C ASP A 8 -10.48 -4.07 -11.41
N ASN A 9 -9.55 -5.00 -11.13
CA ASN A 9 -9.66 -6.38 -11.60
C ASN A 9 -10.91 -7.05 -11.02
N ILE A 10 -11.11 -6.95 -9.70
CA ILE A 10 -12.29 -7.48 -9.02
C ILE A 10 -13.57 -6.86 -9.58
N LYS A 11 -13.58 -5.56 -9.87
CA LYS A 11 -14.72 -4.89 -10.49
C LYS A 11 -15.04 -5.42 -11.89
N CYS A 12 -14.01 -5.72 -12.68
CA CYS A 12 -14.18 -6.34 -13.99
C CYS A 12 -14.73 -7.77 -13.88
N GLU A 13 -14.24 -8.55 -12.91
CA GLU A 13 -14.75 -9.90 -12.63
C GLU A 13 -16.21 -9.89 -12.22
N LEU A 14 -16.61 -8.99 -11.32
CA LEU A 14 -18.00 -8.83 -10.89
C LEU A 14 -18.94 -8.39 -12.02
N ALA A 15 -18.41 -7.67 -13.00
CA ALA A 15 -19.16 -7.22 -14.17
C ALA A 15 -19.17 -8.25 -15.31
N ASP A 16 -18.58 -9.43 -15.13
CA ASP A 16 -18.34 -10.42 -16.19
C ASP A 16 -17.66 -9.79 -17.44
N PHE A 17 -16.73 -8.85 -17.18
CA PHE A 17 -16.02 -8.14 -18.22
C PHE A 17 -14.61 -8.74 -18.38
N PRO A 18 -14.34 -9.52 -19.43
CA PRO A 18 -13.07 -10.19 -19.60
C PRO A 18 -11.95 -9.19 -19.87
N ILE A 19 -10.88 -9.25 -19.07
CA ILE A 19 -9.65 -8.49 -19.26
C ILE A 19 -8.46 -9.43 -19.29
N HIS A 20 -7.37 -8.99 -19.90
CA HIS A 20 -6.07 -9.61 -19.77
C HIS A 20 -5.25 -8.77 -18.77
N TYR A 21 -5.25 -9.20 -17.50
CA TYR A 21 -4.49 -8.54 -16.46
C TYR A 21 -3.03 -9.01 -16.49
N MET A 22 -2.09 -8.07 -16.44
CA MET A 22 -0.66 -8.32 -16.40
C MET A 22 -0.07 -7.54 -15.22
N PRO A 23 0.34 -8.21 -14.12
CA PRO A 23 1.04 -7.54 -13.04
C PRO A 23 2.35 -6.91 -13.54
N VAL A 24 2.60 -5.65 -13.23
CA VAL A 24 3.81 -4.97 -13.70
C VAL A 24 5.08 -5.57 -13.12
N ARG A 25 5.02 -6.14 -11.91
CA ARG A 25 6.12 -6.87 -11.27
C ARG A 25 6.56 -8.12 -12.05
N ASP A 26 5.66 -8.72 -12.85
CA ASP A 26 6.00 -9.88 -13.70
C ASP A 26 6.76 -9.45 -14.97
N LEU A 27 6.68 -8.18 -15.35
CA LEU A 27 7.41 -7.60 -16.48
C LEU A 27 8.83 -7.18 -16.07
N ASP A 28 8.97 -6.59 -14.89
CA ASP A 28 10.25 -6.23 -14.27
C ASP A 28 10.05 -6.24 -12.74
N SER A 29 10.83 -7.07 -12.04
CA SER A 29 10.72 -7.23 -10.59
C SER A 29 10.98 -5.93 -9.80
N ARG A 30 11.69 -4.96 -10.39
CA ARG A 30 11.90 -3.63 -9.81
C ARG A 30 10.62 -2.78 -9.75
N LEU A 31 9.56 -3.22 -10.44
CA LEU A 31 8.22 -2.62 -10.39
C LEU A 31 7.33 -3.19 -9.29
N ASP A 32 7.88 -4.03 -8.40
CA ASP A 32 7.24 -4.43 -7.16
C ASP A 32 7.59 -3.42 -6.05
N TYR A 33 6.94 -2.26 -6.09
CA TYR A 33 7.23 -1.11 -5.24
C TYR A 33 6.08 -0.79 -4.26
N TYR A 34 6.42 -0.06 -3.20
CA TYR A 34 5.43 0.33 -2.18
C TYR A 34 4.40 1.32 -2.71
N THR A 35 3.13 0.93 -2.66
CA THR A 35 1.97 1.79 -2.98
C THR A 35 0.68 1.22 -2.40
N PRO A 36 -0.17 2.02 -1.74
CA PRO A 36 0.03 3.42 -1.35
C PRO A 36 1.01 3.58 -0.18
N VAL A 37 1.51 4.78 0.01
CA VAL A 37 2.40 5.14 1.14
C VAL A 37 1.83 6.32 1.93
N ILE A 38 2.17 6.38 3.22
CA ILE A 38 1.88 7.55 4.07
C ILE A 38 3.02 8.54 3.93
N ILE A 39 2.69 9.79 3.64
CA ILE A 39 3.67 10.87 3.50
C ILE A 39 3.52 11.89 4.63
N ALA A 40 4.63 12.47 5.07
CA ALA A 40 4.69 13.57 6.01
C ALA A 40 5.74 14.59 5.57
N ASN A 41 5.57 15.86 5.92
CA ASN A 41 6.62 16.86 5.70
C ASN A 41 7.65 16.81 6.84
N ASN A 42 8.89 17.21 6.55
CA ASN A 42 10.01 17.17 7.50
C ASN A 42 9.73 17.98 8.76
N ASN A 43 9.09 19.15 8.64
CA ASN A 43 8.71 19.95 9.81
C ASN A 43 7.77 19.20 10.77
N THR A 44 6.88 18.34 10.27
CA THR A 44 6.02 17.50 11.09
C THR A 44 6.83 16.41 11.79
N LEU A 45 7.76 15.77 11.09
CA LEU A 45 8.62 14.72 11.65
C LEU A 45 9.52 15.29 12.76
N GLU A 46 10.12 16.46 12.55
CA GLU A 46 11.03 17.12 13.50
C GLU A 46 10.30 17.67 14.74
N ASN A 47 9.16 18.34 14.55
CA ASN A 47 8.53 19.11 15.63
C ASN A 47 7.35 18.40 16.30
N LYS A 48 6.84 17.29 15.71
CA LYS A 48 5.72 16.51 16.24
C LYS A 48 5.94 14.99 16.16
N PRO A 49 7.13 14.46 16.49
CA PRO A 49 7.45 13.04 16.33
C PRO A 49 6.49 12.13 17.08
N GLU A 50 6.11 12.50 18.31
CA GLU A 50 5.17 11.72 19.12
C GLU A 50 3.74 11.67 18.53
N MET A 51 3.34 12.69 17.80
CA MET A 51 2.06 12.66 17.09
C MET A 51 2.14 11.69 15.91
N VAL A 52 3.24 11.69 15.17
CA VAL A 52 3.48 10.77 14.04
C VAL A 52 3.48 9.33 14.53
N LYS A 53 4.22 9.02 15.59
CA LYS A 53 4.25 7.67 16.20
C LYS A 53 2.86 7.20 16.64
N LYS A 54 2.10 8.07 17.31
CA LYS A 54 0.72 7.72 17.74
C LYS A 54 -0.22 7.51 16.56
N PHE A 55 -0.06 8.30 15.51
CA PHE A 55 -0.85 8.13 14.28
C PHE A 55 -0.53 6.78 13.62
N LEU A 56 0.74 6.44 13.44
CA LEU A 56 1.15 5.17 12.83
C LEU A 56 0.72 3.99 13.70
N ALA A 57 0.87 4.06 15.02
CA ALA A 57 0.40 3.00 15.92
C ALA A 57 -1.13 2.79 15.87
N ALA A 58 -1.90 3.86 15.69
CA ALA A 58 -3.34 3.73 15.51
C ALA A 58 -3.70 3.15 14.13
N THR A 59 -2.94 3.52 13.10
CA THR A 59 -3.11 3.02 11.74
C THR A 59 -2.75 1.54 11.66
N GLU A 60 -1.62 1.11 12.24
CA GLU A 60 -1.21 -0.30 12.34
C GLU A 60 -2.33 -1.17 12.94
N LYS A 61 -2.89 -0.75 14.09
CA LYS A 61 -4.02 -1.47 14.70
C LYS A 61 -5.25 -1.58 13.78
N GLY A 62 -5.49 -0.54 12.96
CA GLY A 62 -6.55 -0.57 11.97
C GLY A 62 -6.29 -1.60 10.86
N TYR A 63 -5.06 -1.70 10.39
CA TYR A 63 -4.67 -2.71 9.41
C TYR A 63 -4.66 -4.12 9.98
N GLU A 64 -4.15 -4.33 11.20
CA GLU A 64 -4.22 -5.62 11.90
C GLU A 64 -5.66 -6.09 12.06
N TYR A 65 -6.53 -5.17 12.48
CA TYR A 65 -7.97 -5.46 12.59
C TYR A 65 -8.57 -5.84 11.22
N ALA A 66 -8.21 -5.12 10.15
CA ALA A 66 -8.72 -5.38 8.80
C ALA A 66 -8.20 -6.71 8.22
N ILE A 67 -7.01 -7.16 8.61
CA ILE A 67 -6.47 -8.48 8.27
C ILE A 67 -7.27 -9.57 8.98
N GLU A 68 -7.52 -9.41 10.27
CA GLU A 68 -8.21 -10.41 11.09
C GLU A 68 -9.73 -10.46 10.84
N ASN A 69 -10.32 -9.33 10.41
CA ASN A 69 -11.77 -9.16 10.26
C ASN A 69 -12.14 -8.50 8.92
N PRO A 70 -11.84 -9.13 7.77
CA PRO A 70 -12.03 -8.51 6.46
C PRO A 70 -13.49 -8.16 6.16
N ASP A 71 -14.44 -9.03 6.50
CA ASP A 71 -15.87 -8.81 6.25
C ASP A 71 -16.40 -7.62 7.04
N GLU A 72 -16.11 -7.56 8.36
CA GLU A 72 -16.55 -6.47 9.21
C GLU A 72 -15.90 -5.13 8.79
N SER A 73 -14.67 -5.17 8.33
CA SER A 73 -13.95 -3.99 7.82
C SER A 73 -14.60 -3.46 6.55
N ALA A 74 -15.04 -4.32 5.64
CA ALA A 74 -15.81 -3.94 4.47
C ALA A 74 -17.17 -3.32 4.84
N GLU A 75 -17.87 -3.88 5.84
CA GLU A 75 -19.12 -3.33 6.35
C GLU A 75 -18.93 -1.94 7.02
N ILE A 76 -17.83 -1.76 7.75
CA ILE A 76 -17.47 -0.46 8.34
C ILE A 76 -17.23 0.57 7.22
N LEU A 77 -16.44 0.21 6.20
CA LEU A 77 -16.17 1.10 5.08
C LEU A 77 -17.45 1.49 4.33
N LEU A 78 -18.37 0.55 4.11
CA LEU A 78 -19.64 0.80 3.44
C LEU A 78 -20.47 1.89 4.13
N LYS A 79 -20.38 2.04 5.46
CA LYS A 79 -21.09 3.10 6.19
C LYS A 79 -20.61 4.52 5.79
N TYR A 80 -19.37 4.64 5.32
CA TYR A 80 -18.76 5.90 4.88
C TYR A 80 -18.74 6.08 3.37
N THR A 81 -19.01 5.00 2.63
CA THR A 81 -19.03 4.97 1.16
C THR A 81 -20.33 4.31 0.66
N PRO A 82 -21.52 4.86 0.99
CA PRO A 82 -22.82 4.20 0.74
C PRO A 82 -23.14 4.00 -0.75
N ASP A 83 -22.45 4.71 -1.64
CA ASP A 83 -22.60 4.57 -3.09
C ASP A 83 -21.74 3.44 -3.69
N SER A 84 -20.89 2.80 -2.88
CA SER A 84 -20.05 1.69 -3.31
C SER A 84 -20.85 0.38 -3.33
N SER A 85 -20.45 -0.55 -4.23
CA SER A 85 -21.00 -1.91 -4.23
C SER A 85 -20.53 -2.66 -2.97
N PRO A 86 -21.43 -3.19 -2.12
CA PRO A 86 -21.05 -3.99 -0.96
C PRO A 86 -20.21 -5.22 -1.35
N GLU A 87 -20.56 -5.89 -2.43
CA GLU A 87 -19.84 -7.07 -2.92
C GLU A 87 -18.41 -6.73 -3.38
N LEU A 88 -18.22 -5.57 -4.04
CA LEU A 88 -16.90 -5.10 -4.42
C LEU A 88 -16.04 -4.79 -3.18
N LEU A 89 -16.61 -4.11 -2.18
CA LEU A 89 -15.89 -3.78 -0.94
C LEU A 89 -15.46 -5.05 -0.21
N GLN A 90 -16.35 -6.04 -0.10
CA GLN A 90 -16.05 -7.31 0.56
C GLN A 90 -14.93 -8.06 -0.15
N LYS A 91 -15.06 -8.33 -1.45
CA LYS A 91 -14.02 -9.05 -2.23
C LYS A 91 -12.70 -8.31 -2.27
N SER A 92 -12.73 -6.99 -2.36
CA SER A 92 -11.52 -6.16 -2.29
C SER A 92 -10.82 -6.27 -0.94
N GLN A 93 -11.57 -6.22 0.15
CA GLN A 93 -11.01 -6.34 1.50
C GLN A 93 -10.49 -7.75 1.80
N GLU A 94 -11.20 -8.80 1.38
CA GLU A 94 -10.72 -10.19 1.46
C GLU A 94 -9.39 -10.37 0.73
N TYR A 95 -9.28 -9.85 -0.50
CA TYR A 95 -8.04 -9.89 -1.29
C TYR A 95 -6.90 -9.12 -0.61
N LEU A 96 -7.18 -7.90 -0.13
CA LEU A 96 -6.16 -7.01 0.44
C LEU A 96 -5.70 -7.46 1.83
N ALA A 97 -6.52 -8.18 2.60
CA ALA A 97 -6.15 -8.68 3.92
C ALA A 97 -4.86 -9.52 3.87
N ASP A 98 -4.71 -10.37 2.86
CA ASP A 98 -3.50 -11.18 2.64
C ASP A 98 -2.30 -10.37 2.12
N LYS A 99 -2.53 -9.12 1.66
CA LYS A 99 -1.50 -8.28 1.03
C LYS A 99 -0.91 -7.20 1.95
N TYR A 100 -1.63 -6.82 3.00
CA TYR A 100 -1.19 -5.72 3.88
C TYR A 100 0.12 -6.00 4.61
N MET A 101 0.48 -7.27 4.84
CA MET A 101 1.71 -7.70 5.51
C MET A 101 2.35 -8.92 4.83
N GLU A 102 2.20 -9.08 3.50
CA GLU A 102 2.61 -10.29 2.74
C GLU A 102 4.07 -10.69 2.98
N ASP A 103 4.99 -9.72 3.05
CA ASP A 103 6.44 -9.93 3.12
C ASP A 103 7.08 -9.45 4.43
N THR A 104 6.30 -9.19 5.46
CA THR A 104 6.81 -8.62 6.72
C THR A 104 6.02 -9.08 7.93
N ASP A 105 6.72 -9.19 9.08
CA ASP A 105 6.11 -9.49 10.37
C ASP A 105 5.55 -8.24 11.08
N GLN A 106 5.73 -7.06 10.48
CA GLN A 106 5.25 -5.78 11.02
C GLN A 106 4.73 -4.88 9.91
N TRP A 107 3.52 -4.37 10.11
CA TRP A 107 2.91 -3.43 9.20
C TRP A 107 3.75 -2.15 9.03
N GLY A 108 3.86 -1.68 7.79
CA GLY A 108 4.48 -0.40 7.45
C GLY A 108 6.01 -0.43 7.33
N VAL A 109 6.67 -1.55 7.65
CA VAL A 109 8.13 -1.68 7.48
C VAL A 109 8.47 -1.66 6.00
N MET A 110 9.40 -0.77 5.64
CA MET A 110 9.95 -0.67 4.29
C MET A 110 11.42 -1.09 4.27
N LYS A 111 11.89 -1.58 3.12
CA LYS A 111 13.26 -2.07 2.88
C LYS A 111 13.95 -1.19 1.85
N ASP A 112 15.22 -0.87 2.07
CA ASP A 112 16.04 -0.06 1.16
C ASP A 112 16.07 -0.64 -0.26
N GLU A 113 16.21 -1.95 -0.39
CA GLU A 113 16.29 -2.66 -1.66
C GLU A 113 15.10 -2.35 -2.60
N VAL A 114 13.89 -2.23 -2.05
CA VAL A 114 12.69 -1.95 -2.86
C VAL A 114 12.75 -0.54 -3.43
N TRP A 115 13.20 0.44 -2.63
CA TRP A 115 13.38 1.83 -3.06
C TRP A 115 14.51 1.97 -4.08
N ASP A 116 15.66 1.33 -3.82
CA ASP A 116 16.82 1.38 -4.71
C ASP A 116 16.48 0.73 -6.06
N ASN A 117 15.86 -0.45 -6.07
CA ASN A 117 15.42 -1.14 -7.28
C ASN A 117 14.48 -0.27 -8.13
N TYR A 118 13.49 0.36 -7.49
CA TYR A 118 12.55 1.23 -8.20
C TYR A 118 13.23 2.48 -8.75
N THR A 119 14.11 3.11 -7.97
CA THR A 119 14.88 4.27 -8.40
C THR A 119 15.81 3.94 -9.58
N ASP A 120 16.48 2.80 -9.55
CA ASP A 120 17.34 2.32 -10.64
C ASP A 120 16.53 2.10 -11.93
N PHE A 121 15.33 1.49 -11.82
CA PHE A 121 14.42 1.39 -12.95
C PHE A 121 14.07 2.77 -13.53
N MET A 122 13.72 3.72 -12.68
CA MET A 122 13.36 5.08 -13.12
C MET A 122 14.50 5.81 -13.83
N VAL A 123 15.74 5.61 -13.39
CA VAL A 123 16.93 6.17 -14.04
C VAL A 123 17.19 5.50 -15.39
N GLU A 124 17.14 4.16 -15.44
CA GLU A 124 17.39 3.39 -16.66
C GLU A 124 16.44 3.79 -17.79
N TYR A 125 15.19 4.05 -17.46
CA TYR A 125 14.17 4.45 -18.44
C TYR A 125 14.03 5.96 -18.61
N GLY A 126 14.92 6.76 -18.01
CA GLY A 126 14.97 8.22 -18.18
C GLY A 126 13.78 8.96 -17.59
N VAL A 127 13.10 8.39 -16.59
CA VAL A 127 12.00 9.04 -15.88
C VAL A 127 12.52 10.05 -14.87
N ILE A 128 13.66 9.75 -14.24
CA ILE A 128 14.44 10.67 -13.40
C ILE A 128 15.89 10.71 -13.87
N ASP A 129 16.57 11.83 -13.65
CA ASP A 129 17.95 12.06 -14.14
C ASP A 129 19.01 11.33 -13.31
N LYS A 130 18.72 11.02 -12.04
CA LYS A 130 19.68 10.38 -11.11
C LYS A 130 18.94 9.57 -10.05
N ALA A 131 19.60 8.53 -9.55
CA ALA A 131 19.11 7.74 -8.44
C ALA A 131 18.92 8.60 -7.17
N ILE A 132 17.86 8.30 -6.42
CA ILE A 132 17.58 8.89 -5.12
C ILE A 132 17.85 7.80 -4.08
N PRO A 133 18.81 8.00 -3.16
CA PRO A 133 19.10 7.00 -2.13
C PRO A 133 17.86 6.64 -1.31
N ALA A 134 17.68 5.39 -0.96
CA ALA A 134 16.55 4.93 -0.13
C ALA A 134 16.41 5.73 1.18
N ALA A 135 17.54 6.07 1.82
CA ALA A 135 17.58 6.88 3.04
C ALA A 135 16.98 8.30 2.89
N ASP A 136 16.88 8.82 1.65
CA ASP A 136 16.23 10.11 1.36
C ASP A 136 14.76 9.97 0.99
N CYS A 137 14.26 8.72 0.82
CA CYS A 137 12.90 8.44 0.37
C CYS A 137 11.95 8.12 1.53
N TYR A 138 12.41 7.39 2.55
CA TYR A 138 11.55 6.89 3.61
C TYR A 138 12.27 6.77 4.97
N THR A 139 11.52 6.50 6.02
CA THR A 139 12.05 6.13 7.35
C THR A 139 11.09 5.18 8.08
N ASN A 140 11.65 4.22 8.81
CA ASN A 140 10.92 3.32 9.71
C ASN A 140 10.95 3.80 11.18
N GLU A 141 11.62 4.94 11.50
CA GLU A 141 11.89 5.40 12.89
C GLU A 141 10.63 5.74 13.68
N PHE A 142 9.51 5.97 13.02
CA PHE A 142 8.25 6.35 13.66
C PHE A 142 7.27 5.18 13.79
N LEU A 143 7.64 4.00 13.32
CA LEU A 143 6.83 2.79 13.50
C LEU A 143 6.83 2.38 14.99
N PRO A 144 5.76 1.73 15.48
CA PRO A 144 5.72 1.20 16.83
C PRO A 144 6.85 0.20 17.10
N GLU A 145 7.42 0.24 18.29
CA GLU A 145 8.31 -0.81 18.78
C GLU A 145 7.48 -2.06 19.10
N LYS A 146 7.94 -3.22 18.61
CA LYS A 146 7.37 -4.53 18.95
C LYS A 146 7.93 -5.07 20.26
#